data_015a68aaf740032bc5c7ad4f6837dcae
#
_entry.id   015a68aaf740032bc5c7ad4f6837dcae
#
_cell.length_a   1.000
_cell.length_b   1.000
_cell.length_c   1.000
_cell.angle_alpha   90.00
_cell.angle_beta   90.00
_cell.angle_gamma   90.00
#
_symmetry.space_group_name_H-M   'P 1'
#
loop_
_entity.id
_entity.type
_entity.pdbx_description
1 polymer ?
#
loop_
_entity_poly.entity_id
_entity_poly.type
_entity_poly.pdbx_seq_one_letter_code
_entity_poly.pdbx_strand_id
1 'polypeptide(L)'
;CIAMFQNQADSKGQTLTVTTHLLHPYIYADVPHLTEVWTNLVSNAVKYTGNGGTICCDVAQKPGTKEGWCDTVITVADNGIGMSQEFQQHIFEPFERERTSTVSKVEGSGIGMGIVKKLVGLMGGTVEVESKIGVGSTFTVTIPSRIASEEEAQAKRAADPADKESLRGTRILLTEDNDLNAEIATELLQEEGCTVDRAKDGVECVDMLEKAANGTYQIILMDVQMPVMNGYDAARKIRRMDDAQKANIPIIAMTANAFSEDRQVALDAGMNDHIAKPINMSILVPTLRKYL
;
A
#
# COMPACT_ATOMS: atom_id res chain seq x y z
N CYS A 1 -2.01 0.27 6.80
CA CYS A 1 -2.20 1.51 5.99
C CYS A 1 -1.78 2.78 6.73
N ILE A 2 -2.04 2.93 8.06
CA ILE A 2 -1.75 4.17 8.80
C ILE A 2 -0.26 4.39 9.00
N ALA A 3 0.49 3.36 9.33
CA ALA A 3 1.94 3.42 9.52
C ALA A 3 2.68 4.06 8.32
N MET A 4 2.13 3.94 7.11
CA MET A 4 2.67 4.56 5.90
C MET A 4 2.67 6.09 5.95
N PHE A 5 1.67 6.68 6.61
CA PHE A 5 1.51 8.13 6.68
C PHE A 5 2.07 8.72 7.97
N GLN A 6 2.33 7.88 8.98
CA GLN A 6 2.84 8.33 10.27
C GLN A 6 4.17 9.07 10.13
N ASN A 7 5.13 8.50 9.40
CA ASN A 7 6.43 9.14 9.17
C ASN A 7 6.32 10.49 8.44
N GLN A 8 5.37 10.60 7.49
CA GLN A 8 5.13 11.86 6.78
C GLN A 8 4.46 12.90 7.70
N ALA A 9 3.52 12.47 8.52
CA ALA A 9 2.88 13.31 9.52
C ALA A 9 3.89 13.79 10.57
N ASP A 10 4.71 12.89 11.09
CA ASP A 10 5.74 13.17 12.10
C ASP A 10 6.80 14.17 11.57
N SER A 11 7.20 14.04 10.30
CA SER A 11 8.14 14.98 9.66
C SER A 11 7.61 16.42 9.59
N LYS A 12 6.28 16.58 9.60
CA LYS A 12 5.59 17.87 9.67
C LYS A 12 5.13 18.25 11.07
N GLY A 13 5.43 17.42 12.09
CA GLY A 13 4.92 17.60 13.46
C GLY A 13 3.39 17.50 13.56
N GLN A 14 2.73 16.84 12.60
CA GLN A 14 1.28 16.65 12.59
C GLN A 14 0.88 15.53 13.56
N THR A 15 -0.31 15.66 14.14
CA THR A 15 -0.92 14.59 14.95
C THR A 15 -1.90 13.80 14.09
N LEU A 16 -1.60 12.52 13.84
CA LEU A 16 -2.47 11.59 13.13
C LEU A 16 -3.07 10.59 14.12
N THR A 17 -4.39 10.59 14.26
CA THR A 17 -5.12 9.70 15.17
C THR A 17 -6.09 8.82 14.40
N VAL A 18 -6.30 7.60 14.92
CA VAL A 18 -7.28 6.67 14.35
C VAL A 18 -8.12 6.07 15.46
N THR A 19 -9.43 6.11 15.27
CA THR A 19 -10.41 5.49 16.14
C THR A 19 -11.26 4.50 15.38
N THR A 20 -11.76 3.48 16.09
CA THR A 20 -12.63 2.47 15.48
C THR A 20 -13.81 2.17 16.41
N HIS A 21 -15.01 2.15 15.82
CA HIS A 21 -16.28 1.86 16.50
C HIS A 21 -17.04 0.79 15.70
N LEU A 22 -16.65 -0.47 15.90
CA LEU A 22 -17.16 -1.59 15.12
C LEU A 22 -18.27 -2.32 15.87
N LEU A 23 -19.41 -2.56 15.21
CA LEU A 23 -20.54 -3.35 15.72
C LEU A 23 -20.36 -4.84 15.44
N HIS A 24 -19.71 -5.16 14.32
CA HIS A 24 -19.52 -6.52 13.84
C HIS A 24 -18.02 -6.77 13.58
N PRO A 25 -17.44 -7.84 14.16
CA PRO A 25 -16.02 -8.13 14.00
C PRO A 25 -15.64 -8.58 12.58
N TYR A 26 -16.62 -9.12 11.84
CA TYR A 26 -16.40 -9.64 10.50
C TYR A 26 -17.41 -9.10 9.51
N ILE A 27 -16.91 -8.57 8.40
CA ILE A 27 -17.69 -8.09 7.27
C ILE A 27 -17.03 -8.56 5.94
N TYR A 28 -17.82 -8.65 4.89
CA TYR A 28 -17.28 -8.77 3.55
C TYR A 28 -16.91 -7.40 3.02
N ALA A 29 -15.67 -7.25 2.59
CA ALA A 29 -15.15 -6.00 2.07
C ALA A 29 -14.23 -6.24 0.87
N ASP A 30 -14.22 -5.30 -0.07
CA ASP A 30 -13.24 -5.21 -1.14
C ASP A 30 -11.99 -4.48 -0.61
N VAL A 31 -11.08 -5.26 -0.01
CA VAL A 31 -9.89 -4.73 0.66
C VAL A 31 -9.01 -3.90 -0.26
N PRO A 32 -8.70 -4.31 -1.52
CA PRO A 32 -7.93 -3.51 -2.44
C PRO A 32 -8.53 -2.12 -2.69
N HIS A 33 -9.81 -2.04 -3.06
CA HIS A 33 -10.47 -0.76 -3.32
C HIS A 33 -10.60 0.10 -2.06
N LEU A 34 -10.91 -0.51 -0.91
CA LEU A 34 -10.92 0.21 0.38
C LEU A 34 -9.56 0.79 0.74
N THR A 35 -8.48 0.04 0.49
CA THR A 35 -7.12 0.51 0.72
C THR A 35 -6.80 1.72 -0.17
N GLU A 36 -7.20 1.69 -1.43
CA GLU A 36 -6.99 2.81 -2.35
C GLU A 36 -7.80 4.04 -1.96
N VAL A 37 -9.08 3.86 -1.56
CA VAL A 37 -9.91 4.96 -1.02
C VAL A 37 -9.25 5.57 0.21
N TRP A 38 -8.87 4.75 1.20
CA TRP A 38 -8.20 5.19 2.41
C TRP A 38 -6.90 5.96 2.13
N THR A 39 -6.05 5.40 1.28
CA THR A 39 -4.77 6.01 0.89
C THR A 39 -4.96 7.39 0.28
N ASN A 40 -5.93 7.56 -0.64
CA ASN A 40 -6.22 8.85 -1.26
C ASN A 40 -6.72 9.87 -0.23
N LEU A 41 -7.61 9.48 0.68
CA LEU A 41 -8.14 10.39 1.70
C LEU A 41 -7.06 10.84 2.69
N VAL A 42 -6.30 9.88 3.26
CA VAL A 42 -5.29 10.19 4.28
C VAL A 42 -4.10 10.93 3.68
N SER A 43 -3.64 10.56 2.47
CA SER A 43 -2.56 11.30 1.81
C SER A 43 -2.94 12.75 1.54
N ASN A 44 -4.19 13.02 1.13
CA ASN A 44 -4.68 14.39 0.96
C ASN A 44 -4.71 15.12 2.31
N ALA A 45 -5.21 14.52 3.37
CA ALA A 45 -5.21 15.13 4.70
C ALA A 45 -3.79 15.52 5.15
N VAL A 46 -2.82 14.60 5.08
CA VAL A 46 -1.40 14.86 5.42
C VAL A 46 -0.79 15.95 4.53
N LYS A 47 -1.16 15.98 3.27
CA LYS A 47 -0.64 16.92 2.27
C LYS A 47 -1.13 18.35 2.50
N TYR A 48 -2.42 18.52 2.75
CA TYR A 48 -3.07 19.83 2.86
C TYR A 48 -3.19 20.36 4.28
N THR A 49 -2.78 19.59 5.27
CA THR A 49 -2.61 20.03 6.66
C THR A 49 -1.24 20.66 6.85
N GLY A 50 -1.20 21.83 7.48
CA GLY A 50 0.04 22.54 7.80
C GLY A 50 0.84 21.85 8.91
N ASN A 51 2.07 22.34 9.12
CA ASN A 51 2.92 21.82 10.21
C ASN A 51 2.24 22.01 11.57
N GLY A 52 2.33 20.99 12.42
CA GLY A 52 1.69 20.97 13.74
C GLY A 52 0.17 20.79 13.71
N GLY A 53 -0.43 20.53 12.54
CA GLY A 53 -1.86 20.32 12.41
C GLY A 53 -2.32 18.92 12.89
N THR A 54 -3.63 18.70 12.83
CA THR A 54 -4.27 17.48 13.34
C THR A 54 -5.08 16.80 12.24
N ILE A 55 -4.96 15.49 12.16
CA ILE A 55 -5.72 14.63 11.26
C ILE A 55 -6.36 13.53 12.09
N CYS A 56 -7.69 13.42 12.02
CA CYS A 56 -8.48 12.43 12.74
C CYS A 56 -9.12 11.49 11.72
N CYS A 57 -8.86 10.21 11.84
CA CYS A 57 -9.48 9.16 11.05
C CYS A 57 -10.41 8.35 11.98
N ASP A 58 -11.63 8.13 11.56
CA ASP A 58 -12.59 7.29 12.29
C ASP A 58 -13.19 6.24 11.37
N VAL A 59 -13.31 5.01 11.86
CA VAL A 59 -13.99 3.91 11.17
C VAL A 59 -15.11 3.40 12.08
N ALA A 60 -16.33 3.71 11.73
CA ALA A 60 -17.51 3.30 12.49
C ALA A 60 -18.41 2.36 11.67
N GLN A 61 -19.18 1.54 12.35
CA GLN A 61 -20.26 0.78 11.74
C GLN A 61 -21.60 1.26 12.28
N LYS A 62 -22.59 1.38 11.38
CA LYS A 62 -23.99 1.68 11.71
C LYS A 62 -24.87 0.51 11.22
N PRO A 63 -26.03 0.27 11.85
CA PRO A 63 -26.99 -0.68 11.32
C PRO A 63 -27.33 -0.34 9.86
N GLY A 64 -27.24 -1.32 8.97
CA GLY A 64 -27.61 -1.15 7.58
C GLY A 64 -29.14 -1.18 7.39
N THR A 65 -29.60 -0.71 6.23
CA THR A 65 -31.01 -0.70 5.87
C THR A 65 -31.55 -2.10 5.53
N LYS A 66 -30.65 -3.05 5.23
CA LYS A 66 -30.97 -4.43 4.84
C LYS A 66 -30.53 -5.39 5.95
N GLU A 67 -31.37 -6.39 6.24
CA GLU A 67 -31.02 -7.46 7.20
C GLU A 67 -29.73 -8.19 6.77
N GLY A 68 -28.83 -8.41 7.74
CA GLY A 68 -27.49 -8.99 7.49
C GLY A 68 -26.47 -8.03 6.89
N TRP A 69 -26.77 -6.72 6.87
CA TRP A 69 -25.87 -5.68 6.38
C TRP A 69 -25.63 -4.61 7.44
N CYS A 70 -24.47 -3.98 7.38
CA CYS A 70 -24.15 -2.76 8.12
C CYS A 70 -23.55 -1.73 7.17
N ASP A 71 -23.65 -0.46 7.54
CA ASP A 71 -22.98 0.61 6.83
C ASP A 71 -21.63 0.88 7.51
N THR A 72 -20.54 0.64 6.79
CA THR A 72 -19.20 1.00 7.23
C THR A 72 -18.96 2.47 6.86
N VAL A 73 -18.73 3.30 7.86
CA VAL A 73 -18.51 4.74 7.72
C VAL A 73 -17.05 5.04 8.02
N ILE A 74 -16.36 5.60 7.04
CA ILE A 74 -14.97 6.05 7.15
C ILE A 74 -14.98 7.57 7.11
N THR A 75 -14.46 8.21 8.17
CA THR A 75 -14.34 9.66 8.24
C THR A 75 -12.87 10.05 8.35
N VAL A 76 -12.42 10.97 7.51
CA VAL A 76 -11.09 11.59 7.57
C VAL A 76 -11.28 13.09 7.70
N ALA A 77 -10.95 13.62 8.87
CA ALA A 77 -11.07 15.03 9.19
C ALA A 77 -9.68 15.65 9.43
N ASP A 78 -9.44 16.81 8.84
CA ASP A 78 -8.21 17.56 9.00
C ASP A 78 -8.50 19.02 9.37
N ASN A 79 -7.57 19.68 10.03
CA ASN A 79 -7.59 21.12 10.31
C ASN A 79 -6.69 21.93 9.35
N GLY A 80 -6.59 21.48 8.11
CA GLY A 80 -5.75 22.07 7.09
C GLY A 80 -6.31 23.37 6.47
N ILE A 81 -5.90 23.62 5.25
CA ILE A 81 -6.26 24.87 4.53
C ILE A 81 -7.75 24.99 4.20
N GLY A 82 -8.48 23.86 4.18
CA GLY A 82 -9.87 23.81 3.74
C GLY A 82 -10.05 24.16 2.27
N MET A 83 -11.31 24.22 1.83
CA MET A 83 -11.71 24.44 0.43
C MET A 83 -12.85 25.43 0.33
N SER A 84 -12.92 26.16 -0.80
CA SER A 84 -14.04 27.03 -1.13
C SER A 84 -15.32 26.21 -1.40
N GLN A 85 -16.47 26.81 -1.17
CA GLN A 85 -17.76 26.18 -1.45
C GLN A 85 -17.93 25.84 -2.93
N GLU A 86 -17.37 26.66 -3.81
CA GLU A 86 -17.39 26.44 -5.26
C GLU A 86 -16.57 25.18 -5.62
N PHE A 87 -15.35 25.05 -5.07
CA PHE A 87 -14.49 23.91 -5.36
C PHE A 87 -15.04 22.58 -4.79
N GLN A 88 -15.72 22.59 -3.65
CA GLN A 88 -16.35 21.40 -3.08
C GLN A 88 -17.36 20.73 -4.04
N GLN A 89 -18.01 21.50 -4.93
CA GLN A 89 -18.94 20.96 -5.93
C GLN A 89 -18.23 20.17 -7.02
N HIS A 90 -16.95 20.45 -7.27
CA HIS A 90 -16.16 19.89 -8.36
C HIS A 90 -15.00 19.00 -7.90
N ILE A 91 -14.75 18.87 -6.59
CA ILE A 91 -13.59 18.13 -6.06
C ILE A 91 -13.50 16.66 -6.53
N PHE A 92 -14.63 16.06 -6.88
CA PHE A 92 -14.70 14.71 -7.38
C PHE A 92 -14.61 14.59 -8.91
N GLU A 93 -14.46 15.71 -9.62
CA GLU A 93 -14.23 15.72 -11.06
C GLU A 93 -12.75 15.47 -11.38
N PRO A 94 -12.41 14.69 -12.41
CA PRO A 94 -11.03 14.43 -12.75
C PRO A 94 -10.27 15.71 -13.15
N PHE A 95 -9.01 15.82 -12.70
CA PHE A 95 -8.10 16.93 -13.00
C PHE A 95 -8.47 18.30 -12.38
N GLU A 96 -9.51 18.36 -11.56
CA GLU A 96 -9.88 19.58 -10.86
C GLU A 96 -8.92 19.86 -9.68
N ARG A 97 -8.52 21.11 -9.56
CA ARG A 97 -7.67 21.60 -8.48
C ARG A 97 -8.07 23.02 -8.11
N GLU A 98 -8.12 23.33 -6.84
CA GLU A 98 -8.33 24.69 -6.39
C GLU A 98 -7.12 25.57 -6.75
N ARG A 99 -7.35 26.60 -7.54
CA ARG A 99 -6.30 27.51 -8.03
C ARG A 99 -6.10 28.67 -7.06
N THR A 100 -5.51 28.40 -5.90
CA THR A 100 -5.09 29.44 -4.97
C THR A 100 -3.56 29.50 -4.88
N SER A 101 -3.01 30.65 -4.48
CA SER A 101 -1.55 30.82 -4.32
C SER A 101 -0.93 29.85 -3.33
N THR A 102 -1.71 29.33 -2.40
CA THR A 102 -1.27 28.35 -1.39
C THR A 102 -1.28 26.92 -1.95
N VAL A 103 -2.31 26.56 -2.74
CA VAL A 103 -2.47 25.21 -3.32
C VAL A 103 -1.55 24.99 -4.52
N SER A 104 -1.21 26.04 -5.26
CA SER A 104 -0.33 25.93 -6.45
C SER A 104 1.09 25.44 -6.13
N LYS A 105 1.52 25.48 -4.87
CA LYS A 105 2.83 24.97 -4.41
C LYS A 105 2.81 23.49 -4.01
N VAL A 106 1.64 22.87 -3.98
CA VAL A 106 1.47 21.48 -3.53
C VAL A 106 1.28 20.57 -4.76
N GLU A 107 2.23 19.70 -5.04
CA GLU A 107 2.17 18.77 -6.17
C GLU A 107 1.00 17.79 -6.06
N GLY A 108 0.33 17.50 -7.17
CA GLY A 108 -0.76 16.53 -7.27
C GLY A 108 -1.44 16.52 -8.62
N SER A 109 -1.84 15.34 -9.08
CA SER A 109 -2.49 15.13 -10.38
C SER A 109 -3.95 15.61 -10.46
N GLY A 110 -4.63 15.82 -9.31
CA GLY A 110 -6.07 16.12 -9.28
C GLY A 110 -6.97 14.92 -9.62
N ILE A 111 -6.43 13.71 -9.63
CA ILE A 111 -7.17 12.49 -10.02
C ILE A 111 -7.71 11.72 -8.80
N GLY A 112 -7.05 11.83 -7.65
CA GLY A 112 -7.30 10.98 -6.48
C GLY A 112 -8.74 10.99 -5.97
N MET A 113 -9.39 12.16 -5.90
CA MET A 113 -10.77 12.27 -5.41
C MET A 113 -11.80 11.74 -6.43
N GLY A 114 -11.51 11.85 -7.72
CA GLY A 114 -12.29 11.19 -8.77
C GLY A 114 -12.23 9.67 -8.66
N ILE A 115 -11.05 9.12 -8.35
CA ILE A 115 -10.87 7.69 -8.08
C ILE A 115 -11.70 7.29 -6.85
N VAL A 116 -11.62 8.02 -5.74
CA VAL A 116 -12.41 7.76 -4.52
C VAL A 116 -13.89 7.65 -4.85
N LYS A 117 -14.47 8.65 -5.54
CA LYS A 117 -15.89 8.65 -5.93
C LYS A 117 -16.25 7.42 -6.77
N LYS A 118 -15.42 7.07 -7.75
CA LYS A 118 -15.64 5.91 -8.62
C LYS A 118 -15.60 4.60 -7.86
N LEU A 119 -14.58 4.38 -7.02
CA LEU A 119 -14.41 3.14 -6.24
C LEU A 119 -15.51 2.98 -5.20
N VAL A 120 -15.85 4.05 -4.47
CA VAL A 120 -16.95 4.05 -3.51
C VAL A 120 -18.27 3.73 -4.21
N GLY A 121 -18.53 4.32 -5.38
CA GLY A 121 -19.70 4.01 -6.20
C GLY A 121 -19.75 2.55 -6.66
N LEU A 122 -18.62 1.96 -7.06
CA LEU A 122 -18.55 0.53 -7.42
C LEU A 122 -18.87 -0.39 -6.21
N MET A 123 -18.53 0.03 -5.00
CA MET A 123 -18.89 -0.67 -3.75
C MET A 123 -20.32 -0.36 -3.27
N GLY A 124 -21.12 0.38 -4.06
CA GLY A 124 -22.49 0.75 -3.71
C GLY A 124 -22.61 1.81 -2.60
N GLY A 125 -21.52 2.52 -2.30
CA GLY A 125 -21.43 3.51 -1.26
C GLY A 125 -21.59 4.96 -1.74
N THR A 126 -21.43 5.89 -0.81
CA THR A 126 -21.45 7.35 -1.03
C THR A 126 -20.23 8.00 -0.43
N VAL A 127 -19.78 9.11 -1.01
CA VAL A 127 -18.75 9.97 -0.46
C VAL A 127 -19.26 11.40 -0.38
N GLU A 128 -19.04 12.02 0.77
CA GLU A 128 -19.45 13.39 1.07
C GLU A 128 -18.24 14.20 1.55
N VAL A 129 -18.28 15.52 1.39
CA VAL A 129 -17.25 16.42 1.85
C VAL A 129 -17.88 17.66 2.51
N GLU A 130 -17.36 17.99 3.67
CA GLU A 130 -17.63 19.27 4.34
C GLU A 130 -16.30 19.99 4.55
N SER A 131 -16.19 21.24 4.08
CA SER A 131 -14.94 21.98 4.19
C SER A 131 -15.19 23.47 4.31
N LYS A 132 -14.25 24.17 4.96
CA LYS A 132 -14.25 25.61 5.06
C LYS A 132 -12.81 26.13 5.03
N ILE A 133 -12.55 27.12 4.21
CA ILE A 133 -11.24 27.77 4.08
C ILE A 133 -10.73 28.21 5.46
N GLY A 134 -9.50 27.82 5.79
CA GLY A 134 -8.82 28.14 7.04
C GLY A 134 -9.31 27.36 8.27
N VAL A 135 -10.25 26.41 8.11
CA VAL A 135 -10.76 25.56 9.19
C VAL A 135 -10.35 24.10 8.99
N GLY A 136 -10.40 23.62 7.74
CA GLY A 136 -10.06 22.24 7.37
C GLY A 136 -11.15 21.55 6.55
N SER A 137 -11.02 20.25 6.38
CA SER A 137 -11.95 19.42 5.60
C SER A 137 -12.31 18.15 6.35
N THR A 138 -13.51 17.65 6.09
CA THR A 138 -13.99 16.35 6.56
C THR A 138 -14.56 15.59 5.38
N PHE A 139 -13.98 14.45 5.07
CA PHE A 139 -14.50 13.51 4.09
C PHE A 139 -15.17 12.35 4.80
N THR A 140 -16.39 12.02 4.38
CA THR A 140 -17.16 10.90 4.93
C THR A 140 -17.50 9.94 3.80
N VAL A 141 -17.04 8.70 3.92
CA VAL A 141 -17.34 7.60 3.00
C VAL A 141 -18.25 6.61 3.72
N THR A 142 -19.36 6.26 3.12
CA THR A 142 -20.29 5.26 3.64
C THR A 142 -20.41 4.12 2.64
N ILE A 143 -20.14 2.88 3.09
CA ILE A 143 -20.16 1.68 2.24
C ILE A 143 -21.04 0.62 2.88
N PRO A 144 -22.09 0.13 2.18
CA PRO A 144 -22.87 -0.99 2.66
C PRO A 144 -22.02 -2.27 2.64
N SER A 145 -21.89 -2.91 3.79
CA SER A 145 -21.06 -4.09 3.99
C SER A 145 -21.90 -5.26 4.47
N ARG A 146 -21.81 -6.42 3.84
CA ARG A 146 -22.48 -7.63 4.32
C ARG A 146 -21.78 -8.11 5.60
N ILE A 147 -22.54 -8.39 6.62
CA ILE A 147 -22.03 -8.98 7.87
C ILE A 147 -21.67 -10.44 7.58
N ALA A 148 -20.50 -10.87 8.05
CA ALA A 148 -20.07 -12.26 8.00
C ALA A 148 -20.19 -12.91 9.37
N SER A 149 -20.57 -14.19 9.40
CA SER A 149 -20.49 -14.97 10.63
C SER A 149 -19.03 -15.31 10.97
N GLU A 150 -18.78 -15.69 12.21
CA GLU A 150 -17.44 -16.15 12.60
C GLU A 150 -17.03 -17.42 11.84
N GLU A 151 -18.01 -18.32 11.57
CA GLU A 151 -17.78 -19.53 10.79
C GLU A 151 -17.44 -19.20 9.33
N GLU A 152 -18.14 -18.25 8.71
CA GLU A 152 -17.81 -17.76 7.35
C GLU A 152 -16.41 -17.13 7.31
N ALA A 153 -16.04 -16.35 8.32
CA ALA A 153 -14.72 -15.74 8.41
C ALA A 153 -13.60 -16.79 8.60
N GLN A 154 -13.83 -17.79 9.46
CA GLN A 154 -12.92 -18.91 9.67
C GLN A 154 -12.83 -19.81 8.43
N ALA A 155 -13.96 -20.13 7.80
CA ALA A 155 -13.98 -20.92 6.56
C ALA A 155 -13.22 -20.21 5.42
N LYS A 156 -13.34 -18.88 5.31
CA LYS A 156 -12.61 -18.11 4.31
C LYS A 156 -11.12 -18.07 4.62
N ARG A 157 -10.72 -17.90 5.89
CA ARG A 157 -9.32 -18.01 6.32
C ARG A 157 -8.76 -19.41 6.02
N ALA A 158 -9.51 -20.46 6.35
CA ALA A 158 -9.12 -21.85 6.08
C ALA A 158 -9.15 -22.22 4.58
N ALA A 159 -9.94 -21.52 3.77
CA ALA A 159 -10.02 -21.68 2.32
C ALA A 159 -9.05 -20.77 1.57
N ASP A 160 -8.51 -19.74 2.24
CA ASP A 160 -7.48 -18.89 1.65
C ASP A 160 -6.22 -19.75 1.46
N PRO A 161 -5.74 -19.94 0.22
CA PRO A 161 -4.48 -20.64 -0.01
C PRO A 161 -3.33 -20.07 0.83
N ALA A 162 -3.51 -18.84 1.32
CA ALA A 162 -2.58 -18.15 2.20
C ALA A 162 -2.32 -18.88 3.53
N ASP A 163 -3.30 -19.59 4.08
CA ASP A 163 -3.12 -20.36 5.34
C ASP A 163 -2.59 -21.79 5.13
N LYS A 164 -2.60 -22.32 3.90
CA LYS A 164 -2.23 -23.71 3.65
C LYS A 164 -0.74 -23.96 3.34
N GLU A 165 -0.01 -22.94 2.90
CA GLU A 165 1.43 -23.04 2.68
C GLU A 165 2.13 -21.87 3.37
N SER A 166 2.59 -22.12 4.58
CA SER A 166 3.46 -21.25 5.34
C SER A 166 4.72 -20.96 4.51
N LEU A 167 5.16 -19.70 4.45
CA LEU A 167 6.48 -19.33 3.92
C LEU A 167 7.63 -19.83 4.82
N ARG A 168 7.31 -20.63 5.84
CA ARG A 168 8.28 -21.17 6.80
C ARG A 168 9.39 -21.94 6.11
N GLY A 169 10.61 -21.55 6.43
CA GLY A 169 11.81 -22.16 5.85
C GLY A 169 12.24 -21.57 4.51
N THR A 170 11.47 -20.68 3.93
CA THR A 170 11.88 -19.93 2.74
C THR A 170 13.00 -18.95 3.11
N ARG A 171 14.11 -19.01 2.39
CA ARG A 171 15.21 -18.04 2.55
C ARG A 171 15.19 -17.03 1.41
N ILE A 172 15.03 -15.78 1.77
CA ILE A 172 14.84 -14.65 0.86
C ILE A 172 16.11 -13.80 0.85
N LEU A 173 16.58 -13.42 -0.33
CA LEU A 173 17.59 -12.39 -0.48
C LEU A 173 16.88 -11.05 -0.72
N LEU A 174 16.84 -10.20 0.29
CA LEU A 174 16.26 -8.87 0.25
C LEU A 174 17.33 -7.86 -0.19
N THR A 175 17.09 -7.15 -1.27
CA THR A 175 17.98 -6.08 -1.76
C THR A 175 17.30 -4.74 -1.57
N GLU A 176 17.78 -3.94 -0.62
CA GLU A 176 17.21 -2.65 -0.20
C GLU A 176 18.31 -1.79 0.39
N ASP A 177 18.52 -0.58 -0.13
CA ASP A 177 19.57 0.35 0.29
C ASP A 177 19.22 1.11 1.58
N ASN A 178 17.95 1.37 1.81
CA ASN A 178 17.47 2.07 2.99
C ASN A 178 17.39 1.13 4.20
N ASP A 179 18.13 1.46 5.28
CA ASP A 179 18.22 0.61 6.47
C ASP A 179 16.86 0.40 7.15
N LEU A 180 16.02 1.44 7.24
CA LEU A 180 14.71 1.36 7.87
C LEU A 180 13.73 0.51 7.05
N ASN A 181 13.71 0.69 5.72
CA ASN A 181 12.88 -0.13 4.85
C ASN A 181 13.27 -1.60 4.91
N ALA A 182 14.58 -1.88 4.94
CA ALA A 182 15.10 -3.24 5.05
C ALA A 182 14.74 -3.88 6.38
N GLU A 183 14.81 -3.15 7.49
CA GLU A 183 14.44 -3.62 8.82
C GLU A 183 12.94 -3.99 8.86
N ILE A 184 12.06 -3.08 8.42
CA ILE A 184 10.61 -3.31 8.35
C ILE A 184 10.29 -4.54 7.48
N ALA A 185 10.87 -4.63 6.28
CA ALA A 185 10.65 -5.75 5.38
C ALA A 185 11.12 -7.07 5.98
N THR A 186 12.26 -7.06 6.67
CA THR A 186 12.84 -8.22 7.33
C THR A 186 11.94 -8.72 8.47
N GLU A 187 11.47 -7.82 9.34
CA GLU A 187 10.57 -8.17 10.45
C GLU A 187 9.27 -8.80 9.92
N LEU A 188 8.63 -8.14 8.94
CA LEU A 188 7.39 -8.64 8.34
C LEU A 188 7.55 -10.03 7.70
N LEU A 189 8.66 -10.28 7.02
CA LEU A 189 8.93 -11.59 6.40
C LEU A 189 9.29 -12.65 7.44
N GLN A 190 9.97 -12.28 8.52
CA GLN A 190 10.29 -13.18 9.62
C GLN A 190 9.05 -13.58 10.42
N GLU A 191 8.06 -12.70 10.57
CA GLU A 191 6.75 -13.04 11.15
C GLU A 191 6.03 -14.14 10.35
N GLU A 192 6.21 -14.15 9.01
CA GLU A 192 5.70 -15.22 8.12
C GLU A 192 6.57 -16.51 8.14
N GLY A 193 7.65 -16.52 8.93
CA GLY A 193 8.55 -17.66 9.09
C GLY A 193 9.66 -17.77 8.05
N CYS A 194 9.93 -16.72 7.30
CA CYS A 194 11.06 -16.63 6.38
C CYS A 194 12.39 -16.40 7.09
N THR A 195 13.48 -16.81 6.46
CA THR A 195 14.84 -16.34 6.77
C THR A 195 15.22 -15.29 5.73
N VAL A 196 15.71 -14.13 6.17
CA VAL A 196 16.05 -13.02 5.30
C VAL A 196 17.51 -12.66 5.43
N ASP A 197 18.22 -12.64 4.31
CA ASP A 197 19.56 -12.05 4.20
C ASP A 197 19.42 -10.75 3.40
N ARG A 198 20.09 -9.70 3.82
CA ARG A 198 20.05 -8.39 3.17
C ARG A 198 21.29 -8.12 2.34
N ALA A 199 21.08 -7.60 1.13
CA ALA A 199 22.05 -6.89 0.31
C ALA A 199 21.68 -5.39 0.25
N LYS A 200 22.67 -4.50 0.26
CA LYS A 200 22.47 -3.04 0.29
C LYS A 200 22.37 -2.40 -1.09
N ASP A 201 22.77 -3.12 -2.12
CA ASP A 201 22.68 -2.69 -3.51
C ASP A 201 22.73 -3.89 -4.47
N GLY A 202 22.57 -3.62 -5.76
CA GLY A 202 22.59 -4.67 -6.78
C GLY A 202 23.93 -5.40 -6.92
N VAL A 203 25.06 -4.76 -6.58
CA VAL A 203 26.39 -5.41 -6.62
C VAL A 203 26.49 -6.44 -5.51
N GLU A 204 26.16 -6.05 -4.28
CA GLU A 204 26.17 -6.96 -3.13
C GLU A 204 25.21 -8.14 -3.34
N CYS A 205 24.01 -7.88 -3.89
CA CYS A 205 23.04 -8.93 -4.22
C CYS A 205 23.62 -9.98 -5.16
N VAL A 206 24.23 -9.54 -6.27
CA VAL A 206 24.87 -10.43 -7.24
C VAL A 206 26.01 -11.23 -6.60
N ASP A 207 26.86 -10.57 -5.83
CA ASP A 207 27.98 -11.18 -5.13
C ASP A 207 27.54 -12.24 -4.11
N MET A 208 26.49 -11.92 -3.32
CA MET A 208 25.92 -12.86 -2.35
C MET A 208 25.35 -14.09 -3.06
N LEU A 209 24.62 -13.88 -4.16
CA LEU A 209 24.05 -14.98 -4.92
C LEU A 209 25.14 -15.85 -5.58
N GLU A 210 26.22 -15.23 -6.11
CA GLU A 210 27.34 -15.95 -6.71
C GLU A 210 28.06 -16.85 -5.69
N LYS A 211 28.26 -16.35 -4.47
CA LYS A 211 28.96 -17.08 -3.38
C LYS A 211 28.10 -18.11 -2.69
N ALA A 212 26.79 -18.00 -2.76
CA ALA A 212 25.86 -18.92 -2.11
C ALA A 212 25.90 -20.29 -2.79
N ALA A 213 25.69 -21.36 -2.02
CA ALA A 213 25.41 -22.68 -2.58
C ALA A 213 24.06 -22.66 -3.32
N ASN A 214 23.91 -23.52 -4.33
CA ASN A 214 22.66 -23.64 -5.07
C ASN A 214 21.51 -24.00 -4.15
N GLY A 215 20.36 -23.33 -4.30
CA GLY A 215 19.19 -23.54 -3.45
C GLY A 215 19.25 -22.85 -2.08
N THR A 216 20.32 -22.07 -1.77
CA THR A 216 20.37 -21.27 -0.55
C THR A 216 19.23 -20.27 -0.50
N TYR A 217 19.04 -19.52 -1.57
CA TYR A 217 17.93 -18.58 -1.71
C TYR A 217 16.88 -19.16 -2.66
N GLN A 218 15.62 -19.02 -2.30
CA GLN A 218 14.49 -19.47 -3.11
C GLN A 218 13.92 -18.31 -3.95
N ILE A 219 14.11 -17.06 -3.51
CA ILE A 219 13.56 -15.89 -4.17
C ILE A 219 14.35 -14.63 -3.78
N ILE A 220 14.37 -13.65 -4.68
CA ILE A 220 14.96 -12.33 -4.44
C ILE A 220 13.86 -11.29 -4.42
N LEU A 221 13.83 -10.46 -3.38
CA LEU A 221 13.08 -9.20 -3.35
C LEU A 221 14.07 -8.07 -3.69
N MET A 222 13.83 -7.37 -4.80
CA MET A 222 14.78 -6.44 -5.37
C MET A 222 14.21 -5.03 -5.47
N ASP A 223 14.74 -4.11 -4.67
CA ASP A 223 14.47 -2.69 -4.93
C ASP A 223 14.99 -2.29 -6.31
N VAL A 224 14.18 -1.54 -7.01
CA VAL A 224 14.54 -1.02 -8.34
C VAL A 224 15.50 0.17 -8.24
N GLN A 225 15.25 1.07 -7.28
CA GLN A 225 15.99 2.32 -7.15
C GLN A 225 17.04 2.24 -6.05
N MET A 226 18.26 1.85 -6.43
CA MET A 226 19.40 1.74 -5.52
C MET A 226 20.63 2.43 -6.08
N PRO A 227 21.57 2.91 -5.22
CA PRO A 227 22.85 3.42 -5.65
C PRO A 227 23.74 2.30 -6.19
N VAL A 228 24.85 2.65 -6.82
CA VAL A 228 25.91 1.80 -7.38
C VAL A 228 25.39 0.92 -8.52
N MET A 229 24.46 0.00 -8.27
CA MET A 229 23.77 -0.83 -9.26
C MET A 229 22.29 -0.88 -8.93
N ASN A 230 21.45 -0.40 -9.84
CA ASN A 230 20.01 -0.48 -9.72
C ASN A 230 19.49 -1.92 -9.89
N GLY A 231 18.24 -2.16 -9.47
CA GLY A 231 17.66 -3.49 -9.50
C GLY A 231 17.50 -4.10 -10.89
N TYR A 232 17.24 -3.29 -11.90
CA TYR A 232 17.14 -3.77 -13.29
C TYR A 232 18.47 -4.30 -13.82
N ASP A 233 19.55 -3.60 -13.55
CA ASP A 233 20.89 -4.02 -13.99
C ASP A 233 21.36 -5.25 -13.20
N ALA A 234 21.04 -5.34 -11.92
CA ALA A 234 21.28 -6.52 -11.10
C ALA A 234 20.52 -7.74 -11.65
N ALA A 235 19.24 -7.60 -11.96
CA ALA A 235 18.45 -8.67 -12.56
C ALA A 235 19.03 -9.15 -13.89
N ARG A 236 19.38 -8.23 -14.79
CA ARG A 236 20.02 -8.60 -16.08
C ARG A 236 21.34 -9.35 -15.87
N LYS A 237 22.12 -8.97 -14.85
CA LYS A 237 23.37 -9.63 -14.51
C LYS A 237 23.13 -11.03 -13.96
N ILE A 238 22.16 -11.19 -13.06
CA ILE A 238 21.75 -12.49 -12.52
C ILE A 238 21.30 -13.42 -13.66
N ARG A 239 20.46 -12.94 -14.60
CA ARG A 239 19.98 -13.74 -15.74
C ARG A 239 21.07 -14.21 -16.68
N ARG A 240 22.28 -13.63 -16.61
CA ARG A 240 23.45 -13.99 -17.43
C ARG A 240 24.46 -14.85 -16.67
N MET A 241 24.18 -15.30 -15.47
CA MET A 241 25.05 -16.22 -14.74
C MET A 241 25.14 -17.57 -15.45
N ASP A 242 26.31 -18.19 -15.42
CA ASP A 242 26.55 -19.51 -16.04
C ASP A 242 25.78 -20.62 -15.31
N ASP A 243 25.56 -20.45 -14.01
CA ASP A 243 24.75 -21.38 -13.20
C ASP A 243 23.26 -21.16 -13.48
N ALA A 244 22.65 -22.13 -14.17
CA ALA A 244 21.26 -22.07 -14.58
C ALA A 244 20.27 -21.98 -13.39
N GLN A 245 20.61 -22.55 -12.23
CA GLN A 245 19.74 -22.47 -11.04
C GLN A 245 19.73 -21.05 -10.48
N LYS A 246 20.88 -20.40 -10.40
CA LYS A 246 20.99 -19.00 -9.97
C LYS A 246 20.40 -18.04 -11.02
N ALA A 247 20.67 -18.29 -12.29
CA ALA A 247 20.14 -17.46 -13.39
C ALA A 247 18.61 -17.48 -13.46
N ASN A 248 17.95 -18.56 -13.03
CA ASN A 248 16.50 -18.70 -13.06
C ASN A 248 15.81 -18.44 -11.71
N ILE A 249 16.55 -17.98 -10.69
CA ILE A 249 15.94 -17.64 -9.39
C ILE A 249 14.81 -16.61 -9.57
N PRO A 250 13.64 -16.78 -8.94
CA PRO A 250 12.59 -15.78 -9.00
C PRO A 250 13.06 -14.43 -8.43
N ILE A 251 12.79 -13.35 -9.16
CA ILE A 251 13.10 -11.98 -8.74
C ILE A 251 11.82 -11.17 -8.78
N ILE A 252 11.42 -10.62 -7.63
CA ILE A 252 10.26 -9.74 -7.49
C ILE A 252 10.75 -8.31 -7.30
N ALA A 253 10.37 -7.42 -8.20
CA ALA A 253 10.70 -6.01 -8.12
C ALA A 253 9.94 -5.33 -6.98
N MET A 254 10.58 -4.46 -6.23
CA MET A 254 9.97 -3.51 -5.31
C MET A 254 10.07 -2.11 -5.93
N THR A 255 8.94 -1.51 -6.32
CA THR A 255 8.89 -0.24 -7.06
C THR A 255 8.19 0.85 -6.26
N ALA A 256 8.58 2.12 -6.46
CA ALA A 256 7.88 3.26 -5.84
C ALA A 256 6.45 3.45 -6.41
N ASN A 257 6.20 2.99 -7.62
CA ASN A 257 4.91 3.13 -8.30
C ASN A 257 4.38 1.78 -8.79
N ALA A 258 3.06 1.59 -8.70
CA ALA A 258 2.37 0.39 -9.20
C ALA A 258 1.89 0.51 -10.66
N PHE A 259 2.41 1.49 -11.43
CA PHE A 259 1.94 1.72 -12.80
C PHE A 259 2.40 0.63 -13.77
N SER A 260 1.58 0.39 -14.79
CA SER A 260 1.80 -0.63 -15.82
C SER A 260 3.14 -0.49 -16.58
N GLU A 261 3.70 0.72 -16.65
CA GLU A 261 4.99 1.00 -17.30
C GLU A 261 6.16 0.41 -16.50
N ASP A 262 6.20 0.60 -15.19
CA ASP A 262 7.26 0.07 -14.31
C ASP A 262 7.24 -1.47 -14.29
N ARG A 263 6.04 -2.06 -14.37
CA ARG A 263 5.89 -3.52 -14.48
C ARG A 263 6.53 -4.06 -15.76
N GLN A 264 6.29 -3.42 -16.91
CA GLN A 264 6.84 -3.89 -18.16
C GLN A 264 8.37 -3.79 -18.16
N VAL A 265 8.93 -2.70 -17.65
CA VAL A 265 10.38 -2.50 -17.52
C VAL A 265 11.02 -3.58 -16.63
N ALA A 266 10.36 -3.96 -15.53
CA ALA A 266 10.84 -5.02 -14.64
C ALA A 266 10.86 -6.38 -15.37
N LEU A 267 9.79 -6.72 -16.09
CA LEU A 267 9.71 -7.96 -16.88
C LEU A 267 10.77 -7.97 -17.99
N ASP A 268 10.98 -6.87 -18.69
CA ASP A 268 12.01 -6.73 -19.76
C ASP A 268 13.43 -6.83 -19.19
N ALA A 269 13.63 -6.48 -17.92
CA ALA A 269 14.89 -6.69 -17.23
C ALA A 269 15.09 -8.16 -16.76
N GLY A 270 14.09 -9.02 -16.95
CA GLY A 270 14.14 -10.43 -16.58
C GLY A 270 13.62 -10.71 -15.15
N MET A 271 12.95 -9.77 -14.49
CA MET A 271 12.26 -10.02 -13.24
C MET A 271 10.94 -10.78 -13.48
N ASN A 272 10.44 -11.47 -12.47
CA ASN A 272 9.28 -12.35 -12.59
C ASN A 272 7.96 -11.64 -12.29
N ASP A 273 7.97 -10.71 -11.32
CA ASP A 273 6.80 -9.93 -10.91
C ASP A 273 7.24 -8.62 -10.23
N HIS A 274 6.28 -7.84 -9.78
CA HIS A 274 6.55 -6.60 -9.06
C HIS A 274 5.55 -6.37 -7.92
N ILE A 275 5.95 -5.63 -6.91
CA ILE A 275 5.12 -5.10 -5.85
C ILE A 275 5.43 -3.61 -5.65
N ALA A 276 4.42 -2.85 -5.26
CA ALA A 276 4.60 -1.44 -4.92
C ALA A 276 5.16 -1.28 -3.51
N LYS A 277 6.03 -0.32 -3.30
CA LYS A 277 6.39 0.19 -1.98
C LYS A 277 5.34 1.20 -1.50
N PRO A 278 5.02 1.23 -0.21
CA PRO A 278 5.54 0.39 0.84
C PRO A 278 5.01 -1.05 0.78
N ILE A 279 5.80 -2.00 1.28
CA ILE A 279 5.47 -3.42 1.25
C ILE A 279 4.15 -3.69 1.97
N ASN A 280 3.22 -4.32 1.25
CA ASN A 280 1.95 -4.79 1.80
C ASN A 280 1.94 -6.32 1.81
N MET A 281 1.90 -6.92 3.00
CA MET A 281 1.97 -8.38 3.17
C MET A 281 0.79 -9.10 2.52
N SER A 282 -0.38 -8.47 2.42
CA SER A 282 -1.54 -9.06 1.72
C SER A 282 -1.34 -9.19 0.20
N ILE A 283 -0.35 -8.49 -0.37
CA ILE A 283 0.05 -8.58 -1.77
C ILE A 283 1.34 -9.40 -1.90
N LEU A 284 2.32 -9.14 -1.01
CA LEU A 284 3.63 -9.78 -1.05
C LEU A 284 3.53 -11.30 -0.85
N VAL A 285 2.82 -11.76 0.20
CA VAL A 285 2.72 -13.19 0.53
C VAL A 285 2.12 -14.01 -0.62
N PRO A 286 0.97 -13.65 -1.22
CA PRO A 286 0.45 -14.34 -2.41
C PRO A 286 1.41 -14.28 -3.61
N THR A 287 2.12 -13.16 -3.80
CA THR A 287 3.09 -13.02 -4.88
C THR A 287 4.29 -13.98 -4.68
N LEU A 288 4.86 -14.04 -3.47
CA LEU A 288 5.95 -14.96 -3.16
C LEU A 288 5.55 -16.42 -3.41
N ARG A 289 4.37 -16.82 -2.94
CA ARG A 289 3.84 -18.18 -3.11
C ARG A 289 3.67 -18.64 -4.55
N LYS A 290 3.39 -17.71 -5.44
CA LYS A 290 3.27 -18.01 -6.88
C LYS A 290 4.58 -18.52 -7.49
N TYR A 291 5.70 -18.19 -6.86
CA TYR A 291 7.04 -18.47 -7.38
C TYR A 291 7.86 -19.44 -6.51
N LEU A 292 7.33 -19.85 -5.38
CA LEU A 292 7.89 -20.88 -4.47
C LEU A 292 7.23 -22.23 -4.69
#